data_fbbec6f037e6011b9f59509b8c6f2a1d
#
_entry.id   fbbec6f037e6011b9f59509b8c6f2a1d
#
_cell.length_a   1.000
_cell.length_b   1.000
_cell.length_c   1.000
_cell.angle_alpha   90.00
_cell.angle_beta   90.00
_cell.angle_gamma   90.00
#
_symmetry.space_group_name_H-M   'P 1'
#
loop_
_entity.id
_entity.type
_entity.pdbx_description
1 polymer ?
#
loop_
_entity_poly.entity_id
_entity_poly.type
_entity_poly.pdbx_seq_one_letter_code
_entity_poly.pdbx_strand_id
1 'polypeptide(L)'
;MAFNTARFDGKRVSLADLIILGGCAGVERAAMKARHDVTVPFAPGRTDASQERTDVESFSYLEPVADGFRNYLKTKFAVPAEELLIDKAQLLTLTAPEMTVLIGGMRVLNANFGQSQHGVFTARPETLTNDFFVNLLDMRTEWKATSDGNVFEGHDRTTGELRWTGTRVDLIFGSNSELRALAEVYGSDDAEAKFVGDFVLAWNKVMNADRFDLRRLVKQAGFSG
;
A
#
# COMPACT_ATOMS: atom_id res chain seq x y z
N MET A 1 24.08 -15.08 0.21
CA MET A 1 23.72 -14.09 1.25
C MET A 1 24.85 -13.99 2.27
N ALA A 2 25.66 -12.93 2.18
CA ALA A 2 26.88 -12.74 3.00
C ALA A 2 26.63 -12.82 4.51
N PHE A 3 25.50 -12.30 5.00
CA PHE A 3 25.14 -12.37 6.41
C PHE A 3 25.12 -13.81 6.93
N ASN A 4 24.36 -14.71 6.27
CA ASN A 4 24.21 -16.09 6.71
C ASN A 4 25.52 -16.89 6.63
N THR A 5 26.44 -16.50 5.74
CA THR A 5 27.76 -17.13 5.59
C THR A 5 28.75 -16.65 6.64
N ALA A 6 28.64 -15.38 7.06
CA ALA A 6 29.57 -14.76 8.01
C ALA A 6 29.26 -15.07 9.49
N ARG A 7 28.10 -15.68 9.81
CA ARG A 7 27.67 -15.94 11.19
C ARG A 7 28.05 -17.33 11.66
N PHE A 8 28.69 -17.38 12.82
CA PHE A 8 29.09 -18.64 13.50
C PHE A 8 28.14 -19.05 14.62
N ASP A 9 27.16 -18.20 14.99
CA ASP A 9 26.21 -18.42 16.10
C ASP A 9 24.94 -19.18 15.67
N GLY A 10 24.90 -19.70 14.45
CA GLY A 10 23.76 -20.45 13.90
C GLY A 10 22.55 -19.62 13.52
N LYS A 11 22.53 -18.32 13.80
CA LYS A 11 21.41 -17.44 13.41
C LYS A 11 21.44 -17.20 11.91
N ARG A 12 20.28 -17.36 11.29
CA ARG A 12 20.09 -17.14 9.84
C ARG A 12 18.85 -16.26 9.62
N VAL A 13 18.83 -15.57 8.50
CA VAL A 13 17.68 -14.82 8.01
C VAL A 13 17.31 -15.34 6.62
N SER A 14 16.02 -15.59 6.36
CA SER A 14 15.51 -15.89 5.04
C SER A 14 15.48 -14.63 4.17
N LEU A 15 15.45 -14.80 2.86
CA LEU A 15 15.22 -13.68 1.94
C LEU A 15 13.82 -13.10 2.14
N ALA A 16 12.83 -13.95 2.38
CA ALA A 16 11.46 -13.55 2.66
C ALA A 16 11.37 -12.64 3.89
N ASP A 17 11.99 -13.04 5.02
CA ASP A 17 12.03 -12.19 6.21
C ASP A 17 12.81 -10.90 5.98
N LEU A 18 13.91 -10.94 5.22
CA LEU A 18 14.70 -9.76 4.92
C LEU A 18 13.92 -8.73 4.07
N ILE A 19 13.11 -9.19 3.13
CA ILE A 19 12.23 -8.32 2.31
C ILE A 19 11.22 -7.61 3.20
N ILE A 20 10.53 -8.34 4.09
CA ILE A 20 9.54 -7.75 5.00
C ILE A 20 10.20 -6.79 5.98
N LEU A 21 11.33 -7.18 6.57
CA LEU A 21 12.09 -6.31 7.50
C LEU A 21 12.54 -5.01 6.81
N GLY A 22 12.99 -5.10 5.56
CA GLY A 22 13.34 -3.93 4.75
C GLY A 22 12.15 -3.02 4.50
N GLY A 23 10.97 -3.60 4.23
CA GLY A 23 9.71 -2.86 4.09
C GLY A 23 9.32 -2.14 5.39
N CYS A 24 9.38 -2.84 6.54
CA CYS A 24 9.11 -2.24 7.85
C CYS A 24 10.03 -1.05 8.13
N ALA A 25 11.34 -1.22 7.92
CA ALA A 25 12.32 -0.13 8.09
C ALA A 25 12.07 1.05 7.13
N GLY A 26 11.61 0.77 5.90
CA GLY A 26 11.20 1.80 4.94
C GLY A 26 10.01 2.62 5.44
N VAL A 27 8.99 1.96 6.01
CA VAL A 27 7.82 2.63 6.60
C VAL A 27 8.21 3.46 7.81
N GLU A 28 9.02 2.91 8.74
CA GLU A 28 9.53 3.66 9.91
C GLU A 28 10.29 4.91 9.49
N ARG A 29 11.18 4.79 8.50
CA ARG A 29 11.92 5.93 7.96
C ARG A 29 11.02 6.99 7.35
N ALA A 30 9.99 6.58 6.61
CA ALA A 30 9.03 7.49 5.99
C ALA A 30 8.16 8.21 7.03
N ALA A 31 7.73 7.50 8.09
CA ALA A 31 7.03 8.09 9.22
C ALA A 31 7.91 9.09 9.97
N MET A 32 9.19 8.76 10.19
CA MET A 32 10.14 9.68 10.83
C MET A 32 10.35 10.95 10.00
N LYS A 33 10.38 10.87 8.67
CA LYS A 33 10.41 12.06 7.78
C LYS A 33 9.15 12.94 7.98
N ALA A 34 8.00 12.33 8.28
CA ALA A 34 6.76 13.01 8.64
C ALA A 34 6.69 13.43 10.12
N ARG A 35 7.78 13.27 10.89
CA ARG A 35 7.88 13.58 12.33
C ARG A 35 7.03 12.68 13.24
N HIS A 36 6.73 11.47 12.79
CA HIS A 36 6.07 10.43 13.58
C HIS A 36 7.08 9.35 13.93
N ASP A 37 7.30 9.15 15.24
CA ASP A 37 8.13 8.05 15.76
C ASP A 37 7.24 6.81 15.94
N VAL A 38 7.38 5.84 15.05
CA VAL A 38 6.61 4.60 15.07
C VAL A 38 7.54 3.40 14.95
N THR A 39 7.13 2.31 15.59
CA THR A 39 7.76 1.00 15.38
C THR A 39 6.80 0.12 14.58
N VAL A 40 7.26 -0.41 13.46
CA VAL A 40 6.49 -1.34 12.62
C VAL A 40 6.74 -2.76 13.12
N PRO A 41 5.73 -3.48 13.63
CA PRO A 41 5.91 -4.83 14.14
C PRO A 41 6.43 -5.77 13.06
N PHE A 42 7.43 -6.58 13.42
CA PHE A 42 8.00 -7.60 12.54
C PHE A 42 7.95 -8.97 13.19
N ALA A 43 7.39 -9.95 12.50
CA ALA A 43 7.33 -11.34 12.93
C ALA A 43 8.27 -12.21 12.07
N PRO A 44 9.45 -12.63 12.58
CA PRO A 44 10.38 -13.48 11.87
C PRO A 44 9.90 -14.92 11.76
N GLY A 45 10.54 -15.72 10.91
CA GLY A 45 10.32 -17.18 10.82
C GLY A 45 9.81 -17.66 9.47
N ARG A 46 9.81 -16.81 8.43
CA ARG A 46 9.61 -17.25 7.04
C ARG A 46 10.81 -18.04 6.57
N THR A 47 10.58 -18.98 5.68
CA THR A 47 11.62 -19.77 5.02
C THR A 47 11.58 -19.54 3.51
N ASP A 48 12.71 -19.75 2.85
CA ASP A 48 12.81 -19.66 1.39
C ASP A 48 12.67 -21.05 0.76
N ALA A 49 11.97 -21.14 -0.36
CA ALA A 49 12.03 -22.31 -1.22
C ALA A 49 13.25 -22.23 -2.16
N SER A 50 13.87 -23.38 -2.48
CA SER A 50 14.87 -23.43 -3.54
C SER A 50 14.20 -23.41 -4.92
N GLN A 51 14.97 -23.09 -5.96
CA GLN A 51 14.47 -23.07 -7.34
C GLN A 51 13.91 -24.44 -7.75
N GLU A 52 14.56 -25.54 -7.33
CA GLU A 52 14.16 -26.92 -7.67
C GLU A 52 12.82 -27.30 -7.00
N ARG A 53 12.43 -26.61 -5.95
CA ARG A 53 11.15 -26.82 -5.22
C ARG A 53 10.07 -25.82 -5.62
N THR A 54 10.35 -24.98 -6.61
CA THR A 54 9.43 -23.95 -7.07
C THR A 54 8.85 -24.37 -8.42
N ASP A 55 7.55 -24.60 -8.47
CA ASP A 55 6.82 -24.83 -9.72
C ASP A 55 6.58 -23.49 -10.42
N VAL A 56 7.56 -23.10 -11.26
CA VAL A 56 7.56 -21.80 -11.96
C VAL A 56 6.40 -21.71 -12.94
N GLU A 57 6.00 -22.81 -13.58
CA GLU A 57 4.91 -22.82 -14.54
C GLU A 57 3.58 -22.52 -13.85
N SER A 58 3.28 -23.21 -12.74
CA SER A 58 2.07 -22.95 -11.97
C SER A 58 2.03 -21.52 -11.40
N PHE A 59 3.17 -20.96 -11.01
CA PHE A 59 3.23 -19.56 -10.56
C PHE A 59 2.84 -18.54 -11.63
N SER A 60 3.04 -18.85 -12.91
CA SER A 60 2.67 -17.95 -14.01
C SER A 60 1.16 -17.69 -14.07
N TYR A 61 0.33 -18.66 -13.65
CA TYR A 61 -1.13 -18.52 -13.56
C TYR A 61 -1.57 -17.67 -12.36
N LEU A 62 -0.71 -17.53 -11.36
CA LEU A 62 -0.96 -16.72 -10.15
C LEU A 62 -0.45 -15.28 -10.29
N GLU A 63 0.18 -14.94 -11.42
CA GLU A 63 0.66 -13.57 -11.67
C GLU A 63 -0.51 -12.59 -11.61
N PRO A 64 -0.42 -11.52 -10.77
CA PRO A 64 -1.49 -10.55 -10.68
C PRO A 64 -1.75 -9.88 -12.02
N VAL A 65 -3.01 -9.83 -12.43
CA VAL A 65 -3.45 -9.09 -13.64
C VAL A 65 -3.65 -7.61 -13.34
N ALA A 66 -3.94 -7.29 -12.08
CA ALA A 66 -4.08 -5.94 -11.55
C ALA A 66 -3.67 -5.91 -10.08
N ASP A 67 -3.14 -4.79 -9.64
CA ASP A 67 -2.86 -4.48 -8.25
C ASP A 67 -3.08 -2.99 -7.99
N GLY A 68 -4.27 -2.63 -7.54
CA GLY A 68 -4.64 -1.23 -7.28
C GLY A 68 -3.78 -0.58 -6.20
N PHE A 69 -3.24 -1.35 -5.23
CA PHE A 69 -2.34 -0.81 -4.21
C PHE A 69 -1.04 -0.26 -4.81
N ARG A 70 -0.59 -0.81 -5.94
CA ARG A 70 0.62 -0.39 -6.64
C ARG A 70 0.38 0.29 -7.98
N ASN A 71 -0.87 0.65 -8.30
CA ASN A 71 -1.27 1.19 -9.62
C ASN A 71 -0.83 0.30 -10.80
N TYR A 72 -0.84 -1.02 -10.62
CA TYR A 72 -0.49 -1.98 -11.64
C TYR A 72 -1.73 -2.50 -12.36
N LEU A 73 -1.70 -2.42 -13.70
CA LEU A 73 -2.70 -3.01 -14.58
C LEU A 73 -1.98 -3.60 -15.80
N LYS A 74 -2.04 -4.92 -15.97
CA LYS A 74 -1.33 -5.61 -17.05
C LYS A 74 -1.91 -5.31 -18.43
N THR A 75 -3.24 -5.29 -18.53
CA THR A 75 -3.98 -5.00 -19.77
C THR A 75 -5.30 -4.32 -19.43
N LYS A 76 -5.99 -3.78 -20.45
CA LYS A 76 -7.38 -3.34 -20.25
C LYS A 76 -8.27 -4.56 -20.07
N PHE A 77 -8.95 -4.64 -18.93
CA PHE A 77 -9.95 -5.67 -18.64
C PHE A 77 -11.36 -5.11 -18.84
N ALA A 78 -12.33 -6.02 -19.00
CA ALA A 78 -13.75 -5.65 -19.00
C ALA A 78 -14.19 -5.13 -17.60
N VAL A 79 -13.54 -5.62 -16.53
CA VAL A 79 -13.79 -5.17 -15.16
C VAL A 79 -12.95 -3.94 -14.86
N PRO A 80 -13.53 -2.86 -14.34
CA PRO A 80 -12.82 -1.65 -13.95
C PRO A 80 -11.74 -1.90 -12.89
N ALA A 81 -10.65 -1.14 -12.95
CA ALA A 81 -9.50 -1.31 -12.04
C ALA A 81 -9.87 -1.09 -10.56
N GLU A 82 -10.82 -0.21 -10.27
CA GLU A 82 -11.35 0.04 -8.94
C GLU A 82 -12.15 -1.13 -8.37
N GLU A 83 -12.81 -1.94 -9.18
CA GLU A 83 -13.48 -3.17 -8.75
C GLU A 83 -12.45 -4.27 -8.47
N LEU A 84 -11.41 -4.40 -9.31
CA LEU A 84 -10.30 -5.31 -9.07
C LEU A 84 -9.52 -4.97 -7.78
N LEU A 85 -9.49 -3.68 -7.39
CA LEU A 85 -8.95 -3.29 -6.08
C LEU A 85 -9.76 -3.87 -4.93
N ILE A 86 -11.11 -3.85 -5.03
CA ILE A 86 -11.98 -4.40 -3.99
C ILE A 86 -11.78 -5.92 -3.87
N ASP A 87 -11.71 -6.63 -4.98
CA ASP A 87 -11.40 -8.06 -4.98
C ASP A 87 -10.07 -8.35 -4.29
N LYS A 88 -9.04 -7.57 -4.59
CA LYS A 88 -7.73 -7.70 -3.95
C LYS A 88 -7.80 -7.40 -2.45
N ALA A 89 -8.53 -6.37 -2.05
CA ALA A 89 -8.72 -6.02 -0.64
C ALA A 89 -9.45 -7.15 0.12
N GLN A 90 -10.47 -7.76 -0.47
CA GLN A 90 -11.18 -8.90 0.10
C GLN A 90 -10.27 -10.13 0.25
N LEU A 91 -9.44 -10.45 -0.74
CA LEU A 91 -8.45 -11.52 -0.64
C LEU A 91 -7.46 -11.29 0.50
N LEU A 92 -7.11 -10.04 0.77
CA LEU A 92 -6.25 -9.64 1.89
C LEU A 92 -7.02 -9.46 3.20
N THR A 93 -8.34 -9.71 3.22
CA THR A 93 -9.24 -9.53 4.37
C THR A 93 -9.25 -8.11 4.93
N LEU A 94 -9.02 -7.11 4.07
CA LEU A 94 -8.99 -5.70 4.45
C LEU A 94 -10.41 -5.14 4.58
N THR A 95 -10.62 -4.32 5.59
CA THR A 95 -11.78 -3.44 5.71
C THR A 95 -11.63 -2.21 4.81
N ALA A 96 -12.70 -1.47 4.56
CA ALA A 96 -12.64 -0.25 3.77
C ALA A 96 -11.66 0.80 4.34
N PRO A 97 -11.61 1.08 5.66
CA PRO A 97 -10.57 1.95 6.24
C PRO A 97 -9.15 1.43 6.01
N GLU A 98 -8.88 0.13 6.22
CA GLU A 98 -7.55 -0.46 6.00
C GLU A 98 -7.13 -0.36 4.53
N MET A 99 -8.04 -0.64 3.58
CA MET A 99 -7.78 -0.43 2.15
C MET A 99 -7.47 1.03 1.85
N THR A 100 -8.24 1.96 2.42
CA THR A 100 -8.08 3.40 2.21
C THR A 100 -6.72 3.90 2.67
N VAL A 101 -6.31 3.59 3.89
CA VAL A 101 -4.99 4.03 4.39
C VAL A 101 -3.84 3.40 3.62
N LEU A 102 -3.95 2.13 3.20
CA LEU A 102 -2.93 1.48 2.39
C LEU A 102 -2.77 2.16 1.02
N ILE A 103 -3.87 2.49 0.36
CA ILE A 103 -3.79 3.23 -0.92
C ILE A 103 -3.11 4.58 -0.68
N GLY A 104 -3.60 5.41 0.24
CA GLY A 104 -3.01 6.73 0.50
C GLY A 104 -1.52 6.65 0.86
N GLY A 105 -1.16 5.71 1.74
CA GLY A 105 0.23 5.52 2.16
C GLY A 105 1.13 5.02 1.04
N MET A 106 0.72 4.00 0.28
CA MET A 106 1.50 3.51 -0.86
C MET A 106 1.75 4.59 -1.91
N ARG A 107 0.80 5.52 -2.10
CA ARG A 107 0.96 6.66 -3.03
C ARG A 107 1.99 7.66 -2.53
N VAL A 108 1.87 8.12 -1.29
CA VAL A 108 2.86 9.08 -0.75
C VAL A 108 4.24 8.47 -0.55
N LEU A 109 4.32 7.15 -0.36
CA LEU A 109 5.58 6.40 -0.35
C LEU A 109 6.20 6.22 -1.74
N ASN A 110 5.51 6.64 -2.82
CA ASN A 110 5.92 6.44 -4.21
C ASN A 110 6.20 4.97 -4.56
N ALA A 111 5.37 4.07 -4.02
CA ALA A 111 5.53 2.61 -4.13
C ALA A 111 4.77 2.02 -5.33
N ASN A 112 4.46 2.81 -6.33
CA ASN A 112 3.79 2.38 -7.56
C ASN A 112 4.67 1.45 -8.39
N PHE A 113 4.04 0.53 -9.10
CA PHE A 113 4.72 -0.31 -10.08
C PHE A 113 5.36 0.55 -11.18
N GLY A 114 6.60 0.20 -11.57
CA GLY A 114 7.33 0.94 -12.60
C GLY A 114 7.61 2.40 -12.25
N GLN A 115 7.52 2.78 -10.97
CA GLN A 115 7.69 4.14 -10.47
C GLN A 115 6.74 5.17 -11.11
N SER A 116 5.54 4.71 -11.51
CA SER A 116 4.48 5.58 -12.02
C SER A 116 4.15 6.68 -11.01
N GLN A 117 3.97 7.90 -11.51
CA GLN A 117 3.62 9.06 -10.68
C GLN A 117 2.10 9.28 -10.55
N HIS A 118 1.27 8.41 -11.13
CA HIS A 118 -0.17 8.51 -10.99
C HIS A 118 -0.61 8.24 -9.55
N GLY A 119 -1.38 9.15 -8.98
CA GLY A 119 -1.85 9.07 -7.60
C GLY A 119 -0.83 9.55 -6.55
N VAL A 120 0.39 9.92 -6.93
CA VAL A 120 1.39 10.48 -6.01
C VAL A 120 1.05 11.96 -5.73
N PHE A 121 -0.03 12.17 -4.98
CA PHE A 121 -0.55 13.51 -4.67
C PHE A 121 0.18 14.14 -3.48
N THR A 122 1.49 14.28 -3.59
CA THR A 122 2.33 14.92 -2.57
C THR A 122 3.53 15.61 -3.19
N ALA A 123 3.95 16.71 -2.61
CA ALA A 123 5.21 17.37 -2.92
C ALA A 123 6.42 16.74 -2.16
N ARG A 124 6.15 15.78 -1.26
CA ARG A 124 7.12 15.13 -0.38
C ARG A 124 7.08 13.61 -0.53
N PRO A 125 7.35 13.03 -1.71
CA PRO A 125 7.34 11.58 -1.88
C PRO A 125 8.29 10.90 -0.89
N GLU A 126 8.02 9.63 -0.58
CA GLU A 126 8.73 8.84 0.44
C GLU A 126 8.60 9.41 1.88
N THR A 127 7.57 10.21 2.13
CA THR A 127 7.23 10.74 3.46
C THR A 127 5.81 10.30 3.78
N LEU A 128 5.60 9.60 4.90
CA LEU A 128 4.31 9.03 5.25
C LEU A 128 3.37 10.08 5.86
N THR A 129 2.76 10.88 4.98
CA THR A 129 1.83 11.94 5.31
C THR A 129 0.43 11.63 4.77
N ASN A 130 -0.59 12.34 5.23
CA ASN A 130 -1.94 12.26 4.70
C ASN A 130 -2.17 13.10 3.43
N ASP A 131 -1.10 13.59 2.80
CA ASP A 131 -1.13 14.46 1.62
C ASP A 131 -1.99 13.92 0.48
N PHE A 132 -2.03 12.58 0.28
CA PHE A 132 -2.87 11.95 -0.73
C PHE A 132 -4.33 12.39 -0.61
N PHE A 133 -4.89 12.31 0.60
CA PHE A 133 -6.29 12.66 0.85
C PHE A 133 -6.52 14.16 0.79
N VAL A 134 -5.63 14.95 1.38
CA VAL A 134 -5.70 16.42 1.34
C VAL A 134 -5.74 16.92 -0.10
N ASN A 135 -4.83 16.42 -0.96
CA ASN A 135 -4.72 16.88 -2.34
C ASN A 135 -5.80 16.27 -3.25
N LEU A 136 -6.25 15.03 -2.99
CA LEU A 136 -7.37 14.43 -3.72
C LEU A 136 -8.67 15.24 -3.53
N LEU A 137 -8.90 15.71 -2.30
CA LEU A 137 -10.12 16.42 -1.92
C LEU A 137 -10.02 17.95 -2.14
N ASP A 138 -8.87 18.45 -2.58
CA ASP A 138 -8.67 19.88 -2.82
C ASP A 138 -9.56 20.39 -3.95
N MET A 139 -10.56 21.19 -3.58
CA MET A 139 -11.53 21.78 -4.52
C MET A 139 -10.93 22.72 -5.55
N ARG A 140 -9.67 23.13 -5.39
CA ARG A 140 -8.93 23.92 -6.40
C ARG A 140 -8.49 23.06 -7.57
N THR A 141 -8.54 21.72 -7.46
CA THR A 141 -8.19 20.80 -8.54
C THR A 141 -9.43 20.40 -9.33
N GLU A 142 -9.38 20.55 -10.65
CA GLU A 142 -10.38 20.05 -11.59
C GLU A 142 -9.82 18.81 -12.29
N TRP A 143 -10.53 17.69 -12.16
CA TRP A 143 -10.12 16.42 -12.76
C TRP A 143 -10.75 16.23 -14.14
N LYS A 144 -9.94 15.88 -15.14
CA LYS A 144 -10.34 15.61 -16.53
C LYS A 144 -9.81 14.25 -16.97
N ALA A 145 -10.69 13.44 -17.57
CA ALA A 145 -10.28 12.15 -18.12
C ALA A 145 -9.39 12.37 -19.36
N THR A 146 -8.33 11.58 -19.46
CA THR A 146 -7.54 11.51 -20.70
C THR A 146 -8.22 10.61 -21.73
N SER A 147 -7.70 10.58 -22.95
CA SER A 147 -8.27 9.77 -24.04
C SER A 147 -8.25 8.26 -23.78
N ASP A 148 -7.41 7.77 -22.87
CA ASP A 148 -7.34 6.35 -22.54
C ASP A 148 -8.42 5.89 -21.54
N GLY A 149 -9.07 6.85 -20.85
CA GLY A 149 -10.16 6.60 -19.90
C GLY A 149 -9.75 6.00 -18.56
N ASN A 150 -8.47 5.67 -18.33
CA ASN A 150 -7.95 5.15 -17.07
C ASN A 150 -7.15 6.18 -16.28
N VAL A 151 -6.58 7.15 -16.96
CA VAL A 151 -5.79 8.22 -16.38
C VAL A 151 -6.59 9.52 -16.41
N PHE A 152 -6.43 10.31 -15.36
CA PHE A 152 -7.05 11.62 -15.20
C PHE A 152 -5.96 12.64 -14.91
N GLU A 153 -6.17 13.84 -15.42
CA GLU A 153 -5.34 15.01 -15.19
C GLU A 153 -6.05 15.96 -14.23
N GLY A 154 -5.38 16.31 -13.14
CA GLY A 154 -5.85 17.29 -12.16
C GLY A 154 -5.24 18.66 -12.44
N HIS A 155 -6.03 19.61 -12.91
CA HIS A 155 -5.60 20.96 -13.23
C HIS A 155 -6.04 21.94 -12.15
N ASP A 156 -5.20 22.93 -11.87
CA ASP A 156 -5.59 24.07 -11.03
C ASP A 156 -6.70 24.87 -11.72
N ARG A 157 -7.82 25.08 -11.01
CA ARG A 157 -9.01 25.75 -11.57
C ARG A 157 -8.78 27.20 -11.96
N THR A 158 -7.78 27.85 -11.35
CA THR A 158 -7.50 29.26 -11.58
C THR A 158 -6.48 29.45 -12.71
N THR A 159 -5.40 28.66 -12.67
CA THR A 159 -4.28 28.82 -13.62
C THR A 159 -4.38 27.88 -14.82
N GLY A 160 -5.13 26.79 -14.71
CA GLY A 160 -5.19 25.74 -15.72
C GLY A 160 -3.96 24.84 -15.74
N GLU A 161 -2.99 25.04 -14.86
CA GLU A 161 -1.76 24.26 -14.82
C GLU A 161 -2.03 22.84 -14.33
N LEU A 162 -1.35 21.86 -14.93
CA LEU A 162 -1.38 20.47 -14.48
C LEU A 162 -0.68 20.35 -13.11
N ARG A 163 -1.41 19.88 -12.10
CA ARG A 163 -0.90 19.64 -10.74
C ARG A 163 -0.61 18.17 -10.49
N TRP A 164 -1.57 17.32 -10.85
CA TRP A 164 -1.55 15.90 -10.52
C TRP A 164 -2.01 15.04 -11.70
N THR A 165 -1.59 13.79 -11.70
CA THR A 165 -2.22 12.75 -12.52
C THR A 165 -2.64 11.59 -11.64
N GLY A 166 -3.80 11.00 -11.90
CA GLY A 166 -4.33 9.88 -11.11
C GLY A 166 -5.00 8.84 -11.99
N THR A 167 -5.20 7.66 -11.45
CA THR A 167 -5.96 6.60 -12.08
C THR A 167 -7.40 6.55 -11.55
N ARG A 168 -8.24 5.72 -12.16
CA ARG A 168 -9.59 5.41 -11.62
C ARG A 168 -9.52 4.92 -10.18
N VAL A 169 -8.51 4.10 -9.86
CA VAL A 169 -8.26 3.60 -8.51
C VAL A 169 -8.01 4.73 -7.51
N ASP A 170 -7.32 5.78 -7.92
CA ASP A 170 -7.04 6.92 -7.03
C ASP A 170 -8.29 7.79 -6.84
N LEU A 171 -9.02 8.06 -7.92
CA LEU A 171 -10.13 9.00 -7.90
C LEU A 171 -11.41 8.43 -7.28
N ILE A 172 -11.56 7.09 -7.18
CA ILE A 172 -12.71 6.48 -6.52
C ILE A 172 -12.82 6.91 -5.04
N PHE A 173 -11.68 7.19 -4.38
CA PHE A 173 -11.64 7.68 -3.00
C PHE A 173 -12.15 9.12 -2.85
N GLY A 174 -12.30 9.85 -3.94
CA GLY A 174 -12.92 11.18 -3.95
C GLY A 174 -14.36 11.19 -4.49
N SER A 175 -14.82 10.11 -5.15
CA SER A 175 -16.09 10.06 -5.87
C SER A 175 -17.10 9.06 -5.32
N ASN A 176 -16.68 7.92 -4.76
CA ASN A 176 -17.59 7.00 -4.07
C ASN A 176 -17.94 7.55 -2.68
N SER A 177 -19.20 7.54 -2.29
CA SER A 177 -19.67 8.19 -1.06
C SER A 177 -19.04 7.62 0.22
N GLU A 178 -18.88 6.30 0.31
CA GLU A 178 -18.28 5.65 1.48
C GLU A 178 -16.76 5.90 1.54
N LEU A 179 -16.05 5.68 0.43
CA LEU A 179 -14.60 5.88 0.36
C LEU A 179 -14.23 7.36 0.51
N ARG A 180 -15.08 8.27 0.00
CA ARG A 180 -14.91 9.70 0.18
C ARG A 180 -15.06 10.10 1.65
N ALA A 181 -16.03 9.56 2.38
CA ALA A 181 -16.17 9.83 3.80
C ALA A 181 -14.93 9.40 4.59
N LEU A 182 -14.33 8.24 4.24
CA LEU A 182 -13.06 7.80 4.83
C LEU A 182 -11.90 8.73 4.42
N ALA A 183 -11.85 9.15 3.16
CA ALA A 183 -10.84 10.09 2.69
C ALA A 183 -10.93 11.45 3.41
N GLU A 184 -12.14 11.94 3.69
CA GLU A 184 -12.38 13.18 4.45
C GLU A 184 -11.90 13.05 5.90
N VAL A 185 -12.08 11.90 6.54
CA VAL A 185 -11.54 11.64 7.88
C VAL A 185 -10.02 11.73 7.89
N TYR A 186 -9.35 11.07 6.93
CA TYR A 186 -7.89 11.10 6.86
C TYR A 186 -7.31 12.39 6.27
N GLY A 187 -8.10 13.16 5.53
CA GLY A 187 -7.71 14.46 4.98
C GLY A 187 -7.89 15.64 5.96
N SER A 188 -8.41 15.39 7.17
CA SER A 188 -8.57 16.43 8.19
C SER A 188 -7.23 16.92 8.72
N ASP A 189 -7.16 18.17 9.15
CA ASP A 189 -5.91 18.85 9.58
C ASP A 189 -5.23 18.16 10.76
N ASP A 190 -5.98 17.48 11.62
CA ASP A 190 -5.50 16.77 12.81
C ASP A 190 -5.36 15.25 12.61
N ALA A 191 -5.59 14.75 11.39
CA ALA A 191 -5.67 13.32 11.13
C ALA A 191 -4.32 12.64 10.83
N GLU A 192 -3.22 13.37 10.64
CA GLU A 192 -1.96 12.80 10.18
C GLU A 192 -1.45 11.69 11.11
N ALA A 193 -1.47 11.90 12.42
CA ALA A 193 -1.04 10.88 13.39
C ALA A 193 -1.93 9.63 13.36
N LYS A 194 -3.26 9.81 13.22
CA LYS A 194 -4.21 8.70 13.06
C LYS A 194 -3.91 7.93 11.77
N PHE A 195 -3.74 8.64 10.66
CA PHE A 195 -3.42 8.02 9.37
C PHE A 195 -2.15 7.17 9.45
N VAL A 196 -1.07 7.69 10.02
CA VAL A 196 0.20 6.97 10.18
C VAL A 196 0.01 5.70 11.03
N GLY A 197 -0.69 5.80 12.15
CA GLY A 197 -0.98 4.66 13.02
C GLY A 197 -1.81 3.58 12.31
N ASP A 198 -2.89 3.97 11.66
CA ASP A 198 -3.77 3.04 10.93
C ASP A 198 -3.06 2.41 9.73
N PHE A 199 -2.20 3.17 9.03
CA PHE A 199 -1.36 2.62 7.95
C PHE A 199 -0.41 1.54 8.48
N VAL A 200 0.29 1.77 9.58
CA VAL A 200 1.20 0.79 10.19
C VAL A 200 0.47 -0.49 10.58
N LEU A 201 -0.74 -0.37 11.15
CA LEU A 201 -1.57 -1.53 11.51
C LEU A 201 -2.02 -2.31 10.28
N ALA A 202 -2.51 -1.64 9.25
CA ALA A 202 -2.92 -2.26 7.99
C ALA A 202 -1.73 -2.89 7.24
N TRP A 203 -0.58 -2.22 7.22
CA TRP A 203 0.68 -2.75 6.69
C TRP A 203 1.07 -4.05 7.41
N ASN A 204 1.13 -4.04 8.73
CA ASN A 204 1.48 -5.22 9.53
C ASN A 204 0.52 -6.38 9.27
N LYS A 205 -0.78 -6.11 9.13
CA LYS A 205 -1.79 -7.11 8.79
C LYS A 205 -1.49 -7.79 7.45
N VAL A 206 -1.21 -7.01 6.41
CA VAL A 206 -0.87 -7.54 5.07
C VAL A 206 0.45 -8.31 5.10
N MET A 207 1.47 -7.76 5.75
CA MET A 207 2.78 -8.42 5.84
C MET A 207 2.76 -9.73 6.61
N ASN A 208 1.76 -9.98 7.42
CA ASN A 208 1.57 -11.24 8.15
C ASN A 208 0.45 -12.13 7.58
N ALA A 209 -0.09 -11.81 6.40
CA ALA A 209 -1.16 -12.60 5.79
C ALA A 209 -0.74 -14.04 5.47
N ASP A 210 0.55 -14.29 5.23
CA ASP A 210 1.17 -15.59 5.01
C ASP A 210 1.49 -16.37 6.31
N ARG A 211 1.38 -15.72 7.49
CA ARG A 211 1.83 -16.27 8.77
C ARG A 211 0.69 -16.97 9.51
N PHE A 212 0.28 -18.14 9.02
CA PHE A 212 -0.74 -18.98 9.65
C PHE A 212 -0.29 -19.58 10.99
N ASP A 213 1.01 -19.68 11.24
CA ASP A 213 1.61 -20.14 12.48
C ASP A 213 1.36 -19.18 13.66
N LEU A 214 1.37 -17.85 13.41
CA LEU A 214 1.10 -16.86 14.46
C LEU A 214 -0.30 -17.01 15.06
N ARG A 215 -1.30 -17.38 14.26
CA ARG A 215 -2.67 -17.64 14.74
C ARG A 215 -2.75 -18.85 15.69
N ARG A 216 -1.86 -19.84 15.52
CA ARG A 216 -1.79 -21.02 16.41
C ARG A 216 -1.17 -20.68 17.74
N LEU A 217 -0.14 -19.84 17.76
CA LEU A 217 0.53 -19.39 18.97
C LEU A 217 -0.41 -18.58 19.89
N VAL A 218 -1.23 -17.70 19.32
CA VAL A 218 -2.23 -16.91 20.07
C VAL A 218 -3.28 -17.83 20.73
N LYS A 219 -3.76 -18.87 20.02
CA LYS A 219 -4.69 -19.85 20.60
C LYS A 219 -4.08 -20.70 21.70
N GLN A 220 -2.79 -21.04 21.62
CA GLN A 220 -2.08 -21.80 22.66
C GLN A 220 -1.73 -20.97 23.89
N ALA A 221 -1.57 -19.64 23.72
CA ALA A 221 -1.31 -18.71 24.82
C ALA A 221 -2.56 -18.30 25.62
N GLY A 222 -3.74 -18.85 25.32
CA GLY A 222 -4.95 -18.69 26.15
C GLY A 222 -5.64 -17.32 26.02
N PHE A 223 -5.30 -16.52 25.02
CA PHE A 223 -6.05 -15.32 24.71
C PHE A 223 -7.26 -15.66 23.83
N SER A 224 -8.36 -16.02 24.48
CA SER A 224 -9.69 -16.01 23.88
C SER A 224 -10.18 -14.56 23.85
N GLY A 225 -10.31 -13.97 22.64
CA GLY A 225 -11.00 -12.73 22.40
C GLY A 225 -12.49 -12.94 22.26
#